data_2f46be38283ff15c4e6a51256bc12d26
#
_entry.id   2f46be38283ff15c4e6a51256bc12d26
#
_cell.length_a   1.000
_cell.length_b   1.000
_cell.length_c   1.000
_cell.angle_alpha   90.00
_cell.angle_beta   90.00
_cell.angle_gamma   90.00
#
_symmetry.space_group_name_H-M   'P 1'
#
loop_
_entity.id
_entity.type
_entity.pdbx_description
1 polymer ?
#
loop_
_entity_poly.entity_id
_entity_poly.type
_entity_poly.pdbx_seq_one_letter_code
_entity_poly.pdbx_strand_id
1 'polypeptide(L)'
;QYAGGKKPLGKPVQRLWLQSMTPQAIRDGFNHLRSDAQMRPLADAARSRSEADWMVGINGTRAMTAFNSRDGGFFLTTVGRVQTPTLAVVVEREEKIRQFVSRNYWEVHASFQAQAGEYPARWFNPAFKKPAGDAADPEQRADRVWTQAQAKALADAARAQPARVSEESKPTTQASGLLYDLTSLQREANGRFGFSAKTTLALAQSLYEKHKALTYPRTDSRALPEDYLPTVRQTFEMIAHSGMAHLAPHAQTALANGYIKPTKRVFDNAKVSDHFAIIPTLQ
;
A
#
# COMPACT_ATOMS: atom_id res chain seq x y z
N GLN A 1 0.51 -26.80 -23.31
CA GLN A 1 0.55 -26.40 -24.73
C GLN A 1 1.91 -26.71 -25.37
N TYR A 2 3.02 -26.44 -24.69
CA TYR A 2 4.37 -26.70 -25.24
C TYR A 2 4.67 -28.18 -25.45
N ALA A 3 4.17 -29.06 -24.60
CA ALA A 3 4.41 -30.50 -24.74
C ALA A 3 3.59 -31.19 -25.86
N GLY A 4 2.46 -30.58 -26.27
CA GLY A 4 1.59 -31.11 -27.33
C GLY A 4 1.78 -30.41 -28.67
N GLY A 5 2.53 -29.34 -28.76
CA GLY A 5 2.63 -28.50 -29.96
C GLY A 5 1.25 -27.94 -30.36
N LYS A 6 0.90 -28.05 -31.66
CA LYS A 6 -0.39 -27.62 -32.20
C LYS A 6 -1.53 -28.61 -31.94
N LYS A 7 -1.27 -29.82 -31.47
CA LYS A 7 -2.27 -30.87 -31.23
C LYS A 7 -2.63 -30.92 -29.74
N PRO A 8 -3.86 -31.26 -29.38
CA PRO A 8 -4.23 -31.55 -27.99
C PRO A 8 -3.33 -32.66 -27.43
N LEU A 9 -2.97 -32.54 -26.14
CA LEU A 9 -2.02 -33.47 -25.52
C LEU A 9 -2.51 -34.90 -25.45
N GLY A 10 -3.81 -35.17 -25.64
CA GLY A 10 -4.42 -36.50 -25.60
C GLY A 10 -4.34 -37.18 -24.21
N LYS A 11 -3.84 -36.47 -23.21
CA LYS A 11 -3.73 -36.94 -21.83
C LYS A 11 -4.45 -35.98 -20.87
N PRO A 12 -4.96 -36.48 -19.73
CA PRO A 12 -5.53 -35.62 -18.71
C PRO A 12 -4.49 -34.60 -18.20
N VAL A 13 -4.89 -33.34 -18.12
CA VAL A 13 -4.05 -32.27 -17.57
C VAL A 13 -4.60 -31.85 -16.24
N GLN A 14 -3.76 -31.87 -15.21
CA GLN A 14 -4.07 -31.36 -13.87
C GLN A 14 -3.15 -30.18 -13.54
N ARG A 15 -3.64 -29.26 -12.73
CA ARG A 15 -2.96 -28.02 -12.36
C ARG A 15 -2.71 -28.02 -10.87
N LEU A 16 -1.45 -27.78 -10.49
CA LEU A 16 -1.07 -27.49 -9.12
C LEU A 16 -1.28 -26.00 -8.83
N TRP A 17 -1.95 -25.68 -7.73
CA TRP A 17 -2.13 -24.31 -7.23
C TRP A 17 -1.63 -24.23 -5.80
N LEU A 18 -0.60 -23.41 -5.55
CA LEU A 18 0.01 -23.21 -4.24
C LEU A 18 -0.05 -21.74 -3.84
N GLN A 19 -0.45 -21.48 -2.58
CA GLN A 19 -0.40 -20.15 -1.97
C GLN A 19 0.66 -20.08 -0.85
N SER A 20 1.19 -21.24 -0.44
CA SER A 20 2.25 -21.38 0.52
C SER A 20 3.26 -22.41 0.01
N MET A 21 4.54 -22.24 0.37
CA MET A 21 5.64 -23.14 -0.02
C MET A 21 6.12 -23.99 1.15
N THR A 22 5.36 -24.12 2.21
CA THR A 22 5.68 -25.07 3.29
C THR A 22 5.58 -26.51 2.77
N PRO A 23 6.38 -27.45 3.30
CA PRO A 23 6.32 -28.86 2.89
C PRO A 23 4.93 -29.46 3.01
N GLN A 24 4.14 -29.02 4.00
CA GLN A 24 2.76 -29.46 4.17
C GLN A 24 1.84 -28.90 3.08
N ALA A 25 1.90 -27.58 2.80
CA ALA A 25 1.10 -26.96 1.73
C ALA A 25 1.39 -27.56 0.36
N ILE A 26 2.63 -27.90 0.07
CA ILE A 26 3.02 -28.59 -1.17
C ILE A 26 2.36 -29.97 -1.26
N ARG A 27 2.43 -30.78 -0.19
CA ARG A 27 1.77 -32.09 -0.14
C ARG A 27 0.26 -31.97 -0.34
N ASP A 28 -0.37 -31.04 0.37
CA ASP A 28 -1.80 -30.78 0.27
C ASP A 28 -2.18 -30.32 -1.14
N GLY A 29 -1.37 -29.47 -1.75
CA GLY A 29 -1.57 -29.04 -3.15
C GLY A 29 -1.54 -30.20 -4.13
N PHE A 30 -0.62 -31.15 -3.98
CA PHE A 30 -0.59 -32.34 -4.82
C PHE A 30 -1.78 -33.28 -4.57
N ASN A 31 -2.29 -33.33 -3.36
CA ASN A 31 -3.51 -34.10 -3.02
C ASN A 31 -4.80 -33.43 -3.54
N HIS A 32 -4.76 -32.12 -3.87
CA HIS A 32 -5.91 -31.33 -4.30
C HIS A 32 -5.67 -30.65 -5.67
N LEU A 33 -5.13 -31.41 -6.62
CA LEU A 33 -4.92 -30.92 -7.98
C LEU A 33 -6.25 -30.48 -8.63
N ARG A 34 -6.20 -29.39 -9.35
CA ARG A 34 -7.33 -28.83 -10.08
C ARG A 34 -7.36 -29.33 -11.52
N SER A 35 -8.54 -29.56 -12.08
CA SER A 35 -8.67 -29.90 -13.50
C SER A 35 -8.30 -28.71 -14.40
N ASP A 36 -7.88 -28.99 -15.63
CA ASP A 36 -7.63 -27.92 -16.63
C ASP A 36 -8.88 -27.07 -16.87
N ALA A 37 -10.07 -27.68 -16.86
CA ALA A 37 -11.33 -26.98 -17.02
C ALA A 37 -11.60 -25.94 -15.93
N GLN A 38 -11.29 -26.26 -14.66
CA GLN A 38 -11.43 -25.32 -13.53
C GLN A 38 -10.46 -24.14 -13.64
N MET A 39 -9.30 -24.33 -14.25
CA MET A 39 -8.26 -23.30 -14.38
C MET A 39 -8.31 -22.57 -15.73
N ARG A 40 -9.14 -23.00 -16.66
CA ARG A 40 -9.25 -22.40 -17.99
C ARG A 40 -9.65 -20.92 -17.95
N PRO A 41 -10.64 -20.46 -17.17
CA PRO A 41 -11.00 -19.04 -17.13
C PRO A 41 -9.82 -18.15 -16.73
N LEU A 42 -8.99 -18.59 -15.77
CA LEU A 42 -7.79 -17.86 -15.36
C LEU A 42 -6.74 -17.84 -16.47
N ALA A 43 -6.54 -18.96 -17.17
CA ALA A 43 -5.62 -19.04 -18.29
C ALA A 43 -6.07 -18.17 -19.48
N ASP A 44 -7.36 -18.14 -19.77
CA ASP A 44 -7.95 -17.32 -20.84
C ASP A 44 -7.85 -15.81 -20.48
N ALA A 45 -8.07 -15.44 -19.21
CA ALA A 45 -7.88 -14.08 -18.74
C ALA A 45 -6.41 -13.62 -18.89
N ALA A 46 -5.45 -14.48 -18.52
CA ALA A 46 -4.02 -14.19 -18.67
C ALA A 46 -3.64 -14.03 -20.15
N ARG A 47 -4.17 -14.88 -21.02
CA ARG A 47 -3.96 -14.80 -22.46
C ARG A 47 -4.55 -13.53 -23.05
N SER A 48 -5.81 -13.24 -22.76
CA SER A 48 -6.50 -12.03 -23.24
C SER A 48 -5.77 -10.77 -22.81
N ARG A 49 -5.28 -10.73 -21.57
CA ARG A 49 -4.46 -9.61 -21.06
C ARG A 49 -3.17 -9.44 -21.87
N SER A 50 -2.47 -10.53 -22.18
CA SER A 50 -1.22 -10.49 -22.96
C SER A 50 -1.47 -10.04 -24.40
N GLU A 51 -2.51 -10.58 -25.03
CA GLU A 51 -2.87 -10.24 -26.42
C GLU A 51 -3.33 -8.78 -26.52
N ALA A 52 -4.18 -8.32 -25.62
CA ALA A 52 -4.63 -6.92 -25.57
C ALA A 52 -3.46 -5.95 -25.35
N ASP A 53 -2.56 -6.24 -24.41
CA ASP A 53 -1.38 -5.43 -24.13
C ASP A 53 -0.48 -5.31 -25.36
N TRP A 54 -0.26 -6.41 -26.06
CA TRP A 54 0.51 -6.41 -27.30
C TRP A 54 -0.17 -5.63 -28.42
N MET A 55 -1.45 -5.89 -28.68
CA MET A 55 -2.20 -5.24 -29.77
C MET A 55 -2.34 -3.73 -29.57
N VAL A 56 -2.73 -3.31 -28.36
CA VAL A 56 -2.88 -1.88 -28.03
C VAL A 56 -1.51 -1.20 -28.00
N GLY A 57 -0.52 -1.82 -27.37
CA GLY A 57 0.82 -1.28 -27.25
C GLY A 57 1.50 -1.03 -28.60
N ILE A 58 1.50 -2.03 -29.49
CA ILE A 58 2.16 -1.90 -30.80
C ILE A 58 1.44 -0.92 -31.73
N ASN A 59 0.11 -1.01 -31.82
CA ASN A 59 -0.67 -0.15 -32.72
C ASN A 59 -0.74 1.28 -32.19
N GLY A 60 -0.95 1.47 -30.90
CA GLY A 60 -0.93 2.79 -30.24
C GLY A 60 0.43 3.47 -30.37
N THR A 61 1.53 2.76 -30.12
CA THR A 61 2.88 3.28 -30.28
C THR A 61 3.16 3.72 -31.72
N ARG A 62 2.76 2.91 -32.71
CA ARG A 62 2.91 3.26 -34.12
C ARG A 62 2.10 4.50 -34.51
N ALA A 63 0.83 4.54 -34.10
CA ALA A 63 -0.06 5.66 -34.40
C ALA A 63 0.44 6.97 -33.77
N MET A 64 0.80 6.94 -32.49
CA MET A 64 1.30 8.12 -31.77
C MET A 64 2.66 8.57 -32.26
N THR A 65 3.56 7.64 -32.61
CA THR A 65 4.85 7.97 -33.19
C THR A 65 4.69 8.62 -34.57
N ALA A 66 3.81 8.09 -35.42
CA ALA A 66 3.51 8.68 -36.72
C ALA A 66 2.86 10.06 -36.59
N PHE A 67 1.91 10.21 -35.66
CA PHE A 67 1.26 11.50 -35.38
C PHE A 67 2.25 12.57 -34.92
N ASN A 68 3.13 12.25 -34.00
CA ASN A 68 4.11 13.20 -33.46
C ASN A 68 5.28 13.47 -34.40
N SER A 69 5.50 12.62 -35.42
CA SER A 69 6.61 12.76 -36.39
C SER A 69 6.18 13.35 -37.72
N ARG A 70 4.91 13.74 -37.92
CA ARG A 70 4.38 14.19 -39.21
C ARG A 70 4.98 15.51 -39.71
N ASP A 71 5.44 16.37 -38.78
CA ASP A 71 6.02 17.67 -39.12
C ASP A 71 7.56 17.62 -39.26
N GLY A 72 8.12 16.42 -39.39
CA GLY A 72 9.56 16.13 -39.53
C GLY A 72 10.17 15.55 -38.26
N GLY A 73 11.28 14.80 -38.45
CA GLY A 73 11.94 14.09 -37.36
C GLY A 73 11.31 12.72 -37.05
N PHE A 74 11.86 12.02 -36.03
CA PHE A 74 11.33 10.76 -35.52
C PHE A 74 11.19 10.86 -34.00
N PHE A 75 9.96 10.89 -33.51
CA PHE A 75 9.64 11.03 -32.10
C PHE A 75 8.92 9.78 -31.61
N LEU A 76 9.69 8.79 -31.13
CA LEU A 76 9.14 7.56 -30.58
C LEU A 76 8.22 7.88 -29.39
N THR A 77 6.93 7.66 -29.58
CA THR A 77 5.92 7.90 -28.55
C THR A 77 5.29 6.57 -28.16
N THR A 78 5.74 6.01 -27.05
CA THR A 78 5.30 4.70 -26.58
C THR A 78 3.93 4.78 -25.90
N VAL A 79 3.07 3.81 -26.23
CA VAL A 79 1.78 3.60 -25.61
C VAL A 79 1.80 2.23 -24.89
N GLY A 80 1.36 2.21 -23.65
CA GLY A 80 1.33 0.97 -22.87
C GLY A 80 0.40 1.08 -21.67
N ARG A 81 -0.12 -0.05 -21.21
CA ARG A 81 -1.11 -0.14 -20.13
C ARG A 81 -0.60 0.35 -18.75
N VAL A 82 0.70 0.52 -18.58
CA VAL A 82 1.29 1.09 -17.37
C VAL A 82 1.74 2.52 -17.60
N GLN A 83 2.50 2.76 -18.65
CA GLN A 83 3.10 4.07 -18.95
C GLN A 83 2.04 5.14 -19.22
N THR A 84 1.06 4.84 -20.07
CA THR A 84 0.04 5.81 -20.47
C THR A 84 -0.87 6.22 -19.31
N PRO A 85 -1.44 5.31 -18.50
CA PRO A 85 -2.21 5.69 -17.32
C PRO A 85 -1.37 6.43 -16.28
N THR A 86 -0.11 6.05 -16.10
CA THR A 86 0.79 6.75 -15.18
C THR A 86 1.02 8.20 -15.61
N LEU A 87 1.26 8.41 -16.92
CA LEU A 87 1.39 9.75 -17.49
C LEU A 87 0.09 10.55 -17.31
N ALA A 88 -1.07 9.94 -17.58
CA ALA A 88 -2.35 10.58 -17.40
C ALA A 88 -2.57 11.09 -15.97
N VAL A 89 -2.26 10.28 -14.96
CA VAL A 89 -2.35 10.67 -13.54
C VAL A 89 -1.45 11.88 -13.23
N VAL A 90 -0.23 11.90 -13.79
CA VAL A 90 0.71 13.03 -13.60
C VAL A 90 0.18 14.29 -14.28
N VAL A 91 -0.32 14.17 -15.52
CA VAL A 91 -0.90 15.30 -16.29
C VAL A 91 -2.12 15.87 -15.60
N GLU A 92 -3.08 15.03 -15.20
CA GLU A 92 -4.26 15.47 -14.43
C GLU A 92 -3.88 16.20 -13.13
N ARG A 93 -2.85 15.74 -12.45
CA ARG A 93 -2.35 16.40 -11.25
C ARG A 93 -1.74 17.76 -11.57
N GLU A 94 -0.96 17.84 -12.63
CA GLU A 94 -0.34 19.09 -13.09
C GLU A 94 -1.40 20.12 -13.54
N GLU A 95 -2.43 19.67 -14.24
CA GLU A 95 -3.55 20.52 -14.63
C GLU A 95 -4.30 21.08 -13.41
N LYS A 96 -4.55 20.26 -12.39
CA LYS A 96 -5.13 20.72 -11.13
C LYS A 96 -4.24 21.74 -10.41
N ILE A 97 -2.92 21.57 -10.47
CA ILE A 97 -1.98 22.55 -9.91
C ILE A 97 -2.01 23.86 -10.69
N ARG A 98 -2.05 23.83 -12.03
CA ARG A 98 -2.12 25.03 -12.87
C ARG A 98 -3.43 25.80 -12.70
N GLN A 99 -4.52 25.07 -12.46
CA GLN A 99 -5.85 25.66 -12.25
C GLN A 99 -6.08 26.08 -10.79
N PHE A 100 -5.13 25.78 -9.89
CA PHE A 100 -5.28 26.11 -8.47
C PHE A 100 -5.30 27.60 -8.24
N VAL A 101 -6.39 28.08 -7.62
CA VAL A 101 -6.55 29.45 -7.17
C VAL A 101 -6.46 29.48 -5.65
N SER A 102 -5.46 30.21 -5.15
CA SER A 102 -5.28 30.40 -3.70
C SER A 102 -6.46 31.18 -3.11
N ARG A 103 -7.01 30.72 -1.99
CA ARG A 103 -8.06 31.38 -1.24
C ARG A 103 -7.61 31.62 0.19
N ASN A 104 -7.87 32.80 0.70
CA ASN A 104 -7.62 33.12 2.09
C ASN A 104 -8.64 32.44 3.00
N TYR A 105 -8.19 31.91 4.11
CA TYR A 105 -9.02 31.43 5.21
C TYR A 105 -8.45 31.94 6.52
N TRP A 106 -9.26 31.88 7.56
CA TRP A 106 -8.88 32.27 8.91
C TRP A 106 -9.09 31.10 9.87
N GLU A 107 -8.20 30.99 10.84
CA GLU A 107 -8.34 30.11 11.99
C GLU A 107 -8.40 30.98 13.25
N VAL A 108 -9.25 30.60 14.21
CA VAL A 108 -9.36 31.30 15.48
C VAL A 108 -8.68 30.46 16.56
N HIS A 109 -7.61 31.00 17.11
CA HIS A 109 -6.84 30.38 18.18
C HIS A 109 -7.04 31.17 19.47
N ALA A 110 -7.08 30.47 20.61
CA ALA A 110 -7.16 31.07 21.94
C ALA A 110 -6.20 30.36 22.88
N SER A 111 -5.71 31.10 23.87
CA SER A 111 -5.02 30.57 25.03
C SER A 111 -5.92 30.71 26.23
N PHE A 112 -6.14 29.63 26.96
CA PHE A 112 -6.92 29.62 28.18
C PHE A 112 -6.02 29.44 29.38
N GLN A 113 -6.28 30.24 30.44
CA GLN A 113 -5.63 30.08 31.72
C GLN A 113 -6.51 29.25 32.65
N ALA A 114 -5.94 28.25 33.31
CA ALA A 114 -6.54 27.44 34.34
C ALA A 114 -5.62 27.39 35.57
N GLN A 115 -6.08 26.85 36.69
CA GLN A 115 -5.24 26.67 37.86
C GLN A 115 -3.98 25.84 37.61
N ALA A 116 -4.07 24.86 36.73
CA ALA A 116 -2.97 23.96 36.38
C ALA A 116 -2.00 24.53 35.32
N GLY A 117 -2.29 25.70 34.73
CA GLY A 117 -1.46 26.32 33.69
C GLY A 117 -2.24 26.84 32.51
N GLU A 118 -1.51 27.18 31.47
CA GLU A 118 -2.07 27.69 30.21
C GLU A 118 -2.12 26.59 29.17
N TYR A 119 -3.21 26.55 28.37
CA TYR A 119 -3.33 25.61 27.27
C TYR A 119 -3.88 26.29 26.00
N PRO A 120 -3.33 25.94 24.81
CA PRO A 120 -3.81 26.45 23.54
C PRO A 120 -5.06 25.69 23.09
N ALA A 121 -5.95 26.41 22.43
CA ALA A 121 -7.16 25.85 21.81
C ALA A 121 -7.37 26.45 20.43
N ARG A 122 -8.08 25.72 19.60
CA ARG A 122 -8.50 26.15 18.26
C ARG A 122 -10.00 25.97 18.11
N TRP A 123 -10.64 27.00 17.59
CA TRP A 123 -12.06 26.95 17.29
C TRP A 123 -12.34 25.94 16.16
N PHE A 124 -13.46 25.27 16.26
CA PHE A 124 -14.02 24.45 15.18
C PHE A 124 -15.57 24.54 15.19
N ASN A 125 -16.16 24.34 14.04
CA ASN A 125 -17.62 24.25 13.91
C ASN A 125 -18.08 22.81 14.18
N PRO A 126 -18.77 22.53 15.29
CA PRO A 126 -19.22 21.17 15.63
C PRO A 126 -20.32 20.64 14.70
N ALA A 127 -21.02 21.51 13.99
CA ALA A 127 -22.03 21.13 13.02
C ALA A 127 -21.47 20.84 11.62
N PHE A 128 -20.16 21.04 11.42
CA PHE A 128 -19.53 20.79 10.13
C PHE A 128 -19.60 19.31 9.75
N LYS A 129 -20.15 19.03 8.59
CA LYS A 129 -20.12 17.71 7.99
C LYS A 129 -19.21 17.77 6.76
N LYS A 130 -18.18 16.94 6.74
CA LYS A 130 -17.29 16.87 5.57
C LYS A 130 -18.11 16.47 4.34
N PRO A 131 -18.09 17.26 3.26
CA PRO A 131 -18.78 16.91 2.02
C PRO A 131 -18.25 15.56 1.49
N ALA A 132 -19.12 14.73 0.95
CA ALA A 132 -18.78 13.47 0.33
C ALA A 132 -18.84 13.58 -1.19
N GLY A 133 -18.02 12.79 -1.90
CA GLY A 133 -17.96 12.72 -3.36
C GLY A 133 -16.80 13.49 -3.98
N ASP A 134 -16.57 13.24 -5.27
CA ASP A 134 -15.45 13.81 -6.03
C ASP A 134 -15.52 15.32 -6.25
N ALA A 135 -16.70 15.91 -6.12
CA ALA A 135 -16.93 17.35 -6.21
C ALA A 135 -16.73 18.10 -4.87
N ALA A 136 -16.42 17.39 -3.80
CA ALA A 136 -16.22 18.00 -2.49
C ALA A 136 -14.95 18.86 -2.48
N ASP A 137 -15.07 20.10 -2.05
CA ASP A 137 -13.93 21.00 -1.86
C ASP A 137 -13.07 20.49 -0.70
N PRO A 138 -11.82 20.00 -0.95
CA PRO A 138 -10.96 19.42 0.08
C PRO A 138 -10.49 20.46 1.11
N GLU A 139 -10.60 21.76 0.78
CA GLU A 139 -10.20 22.86 1.65
C GLU A 139 -11.26 23.19 2.70
N GLN A 140 -12.49 22.70 2.55
CA GLN A 140 -13.52 22.86 3.57
C GLN A 140 -13.23 21.99 4.79
N ARG A 141 -13.00 22.66 5.92
CA ARG A 141 -12.65 22.05 7.20
C ARG A 141 -13.43 22.69 8.33
N ALA A 142 -13.68 21.94 9.37
CA ALA A 142 -14.41 22.41 10.54
C ALA A 142 -13.73 23.60 11.25
N ASP A 143 -12.41 23.69 11.16
CA ASP A 143 -11.56 24.69 11.82
C ASP A 143 -11.25 25.92 10.96
N ARG A 144 -11.85 26.03 9.75
CA ARG A 144 -11.62 27.15 8.84
C ARG A 144 -12.84 28.04 8.71
N VAL A 145 -12.58 29.34 8.70
CA VAL A 145 -13.56 30.42 8.45
C VAL A 145 -13.13 31.16 7.19
N TRP A 146 -14.09 31.43 6.31
CA TRP A 146 -13.80 31.97 4.97
C TRP A 146 -13.87 33.50 4.86
N THR A 147 -14.25 34.17 5.92
CA THR A 147 -14.28 35.64 5.94
C THR A 147 -13.67 36.19 7.21
N GLN A 148 -12.92 37.30 7.09
CA GLN A 148 -12.29 37.97 8.23
C GLN A 148 -13.32 38.45 9.25
N ALA A 149 -14.48 38.91 8.78
CA ALA A 149 -15.54 39.39 9.65
C ALA A 149 -16.07 38.29 10.58
N GLN A 150 -16.30 37.09 10.05
CA GLN A 150 -16.70 35.92 10.85
C GLN A 150 -15.60 35.51 11.87
N ALA A 151 -14.36 35.48 11.44
CA ALA A 151 -13.24 35.16 12.34
C ALA A 151 -13.14 36.17 13.49
N LYS A 152 -13.26 37.45 13.18
CA LYS A 152 -13.26 38.52 14.18
C LYS A 152 -14.45 38.40 15.14
N ALA A 153 -15.67 38.19 14.64
CA ALA A 153 -16.86 38.01 15.47
C ALA A 153 -16.71 36.83 16.46
N LEU A 154 -16.14 35.70 16.00
CA LEU A 154 -15.85 34.54 16.85
C LEU A 154 -14.80 34.84 17.92
N ALA A 155 -13.73 35.55 17.54
CA ALA A 155 -12.69 35.95 18.48
C ALA A 155 -13.20 36.92 19.54
N ASP A 156 -14.03 37.92 19.13
CA ASP A 156 -14.60 38.90 20.04
C ASP A 156 -15.62 38.26 21.00
N ALA A 157 -16.46 37.34 20.50
CA ALA A 157 -17.37 36.56 21.34
C ALA A 157 -16.66 35.72 22.39
N ALA A 158 -15.50 35.15 22.05
CA ALA A 158 -14.74 34.29 22.95
C ALA A 158 -14.03 35.09 24.08
N ARG A 159 -13.70 36.36 23.86
CA ARG A 159 -12.94 37.19 24.85
C ARG A 159 -13.73 37.58 26.07
N ALA A 160 -15.03 37.64 26.02
CA ALA A 160 -15.88 38.26 27.01
C ALA A 160 -16.55 37.27 27.98
N GLN A 161 -16.34 35.98 27.85
CA GLN A 161 -17.11 34.97 28.57
C GLN A 161 -16.22 33.96 29.27
N PRO A 162 -16.57 33.52 30.51
CA PRO A 162 -15.92 32.39 31.13
C PRO A 162 -16.20 31.12 30.30
N ALA A 163 -15.14 30.33 30.05
CA ALA A 163 -15.25 29.12 29.27
C ALA A 163 -15.71 27.93 30.16
N ARG A 164 -16.63 27.13 29.66
CA ARG A 164 -16.92 25.82 30.22
C ARG A 164 -16.05 24.79 29.53
N VAL A 165 -15.23 24.10 30.32
CA VAL A 165 -14.39 23.01 29.84
C VAL A 165 -15.05 21.68 30.17
N SER A 166 -15.12 20.78 29.19
CA SER A 166 -15.43 19.38 29.40
C SER A 166 -14.26 18.55 28.93
N GLU A 167 -13.79 17.66 29.80
CA GLU A 167 -12.76 16.68 29.43
C GLU A 167 -13.41 15.34 29.17
N GLU A 168 -13.09 14.74 28.04
CA GLU A 168 -13.53 13.40 27.67
C GLU A 168 -12.30 12.52 27.42
N SER A 169 -12.09 11.52 28.28
CA SER A 169 -11.03 10.53 28.13
C SER A 169 -11.61 9.21 27.67
N LYS A 170 -11.11 8.72 26.53
CA LYS A 170 -11.51 7.40 26.00
C LYS A 170 -10.24 6.55 25.85
N PRO A 171 -10.25 5.30 26.37
CA PRO A 171 -9.17 4.39 26.10
C PRO A 171 -9.11 4.10 24.61
N THR A 172 -7.93 4.25 24.03
CA THR A 172 -7.69 3.94 22.62
C THR A 172 -6.67 2.82 22.49
N THR A 173 -6.84 1.99 21.48
CA THR A 173 -5.87 0.95 21.15
C THR A 173 -5.33 1.21 19.77
N GLN A 174 -4.01 1.34 19.68
CA GLN A 174 -3.32 1.42 18.40
C GLN A 174 -2.85 0.03 17.99
N ALA A 175 -3.43 -0.52 16.94
CA ALA A 175 -2.94 -1.78 16.38
C ALA A 175 -1.56 -1.58 15.72
N SER A 176 -0.71 -2.61 15.79
CA SER A 176 0.56 -2.65 15.06
C SER A 176 0.35 -2.41 13.56
N GLY A 177 1.37 -1.92 12.86
CA GLY A 177 1.35 -1.85 11.39
C GLY A 177 1.11 -3.23 10.76
N LEU A 178 0.69 -3.23 9.50
CA LEU A 178 0.69 -4.44 8.67
C LEU A 178 2.12 -4.76 8.23
N LEU A 179 2.35 -5.98 7.79
CA LEU A 179 3.62 -6.36 7.15
C LEU A 179 3.83 -5.57 5.84
N TYR A 180 5.01 -5.69 5.26
CA TYR A 180 5.34 -4.96 4.03
C TYR A 180 4.94 -5.73 2.78
N ASP A 181 4.27 -5.02 1.89
CA ASP A 181 4.31 -5.25 0.45
C ASP A 181 5.45 -4.41 -0.17
N LEU A 182 5.69 -4.54 -1.47
CA LEU A 182 6.74 -3.76 -2.13
C LEU A 182 6.51 -2.26 -2.01
N THR A 183 5.30 -1.80 -2.22
CA THR A 183 4.97 -0.36 -2.23
C THR A 183 5.16 0.27 -0.84
N SER A 184 4.69 -0.38 0.21
CA SER A 184 4.87 0.12 1.58
C SER A 184 6.32 0.10 2.02
N LEU A 185 7.09 -0.94 1.62
CA LEU A 185 8.53 -0.99 1.86
C LEU A 185 9.25 0.18 1.16
N GLN A 186 8.93 0.45 -0.10
CA GLN A 186 9.52 1.56 -0.86
C GLN A 186 9.18 2.92 -0.24
N ARG A 187 7.94 3.12 0.19
CA ARG A 187 7.52 4.37 0.85
C ARG A 187 8.24 4.61 2.16
N GLU A 188 8.38 3.59 2.99
CA GLU A 188 9.06 3.71 4.27
C GLU A 188 10.57 3.89 4.09
N ALA A 189 11.20 3.14 3.18
CA ALA A 189 12.60 3.31 2.85
C ALA A 189 12.92 4.71 2.29
N ASN A 190 12.01 5.27 1.49
CA ASN A 190 12.13 6.65 1.04
C ASN A 190 12.01 7.65 2.19
N GLY A 191 11.01 7.51 3.06
CA GLY A 191 10.80 8.41 4.19
C GLY A 191 11.93 8.39 5.22
N ARG A 192 12.52 7.21 5.48
CA ARG A 192 13.58 7.05 6.50
C ARG A 192 15.00 7.29 5.98
N PHE A 193 15.27 6.88 4.74
CA PHE A 193 16.63 6.81 4.20
C PHE A 193 16.78 7.58 2.89
N GLY A 194 15.73 8.18 2.35
CA GLY A 194 15.77 8.87 1.07
C GLY A 194 15.97 7.95 -0.14
N PHE A 195 15.79 6.64 0.01
CA PHE A 195 15.99 5.69 -1.09
C PHE A 195 14.92 5.83 -2.15
N SER A 196 15.33 5.80 -3.42
CA SER A 196 14.38 5.72 -4.53
C SER A 196 13.65 4.37 -4.53
N ALA A 197 12.47 4.31 -5.14
CA ALA A 197 11.75 3.05 -5.33
C ALA A 197 12.61 2.01 -6.08
N LYS A 198 13.40 2.45 -7.08
CA LYS A 198 14.33 1.60 -7.83
C LYS A 198 15.43 1.04 -6.92
N THR A 199 16.04 1.90 -6.10
CA THR A 199 17.09 1.49 -5.16
C THR A 199 16.56 0.48 -4.14
N THR A 200 15.41 0.78 -3.55
CA THR A 200 14.77 -0.12 -2.57
C THR A 200 14.47 -1.50 -3.16
N LEU A 201 13.91 -1.54 -4.37
CA LEU A 201 13.65 -2.80 -5.05
C LEU A 201 14.94 -3.57 -5.35
N ALA A 202 16.00 -2.90 -5.83
CA ALA A 202 17.27 -3.54 -6.13
C ALA A 202 17.92 -4.16 -4.88
N LEU A 203 17.87 -3.47 -3.75
CA LEU A 203 18.35 -3.96 -2.46
C LEU A 203 17.53 -5.16 -1.98
N ALA A 204 16.20 -5.06 -1.99
CA ALA A 204 15.31 -6.14 -1.59
C ALA A 204 15.49 -7.38 -2.48
N GLN A 205 15.67 -7.18 -3.78
CA GLN A 205 15.93 -8.26 -4.74
C GLN A 205 17.28 -8.92 -4.49
N SER A 206 18.33 -8.17 -4.16
CA SER A 206 19.63 -8.70 -3.77
C SER A 206 19.53 -9.53 -2.47
N LEU A 207 18.79 -9.04 -1.47
CA LEU A 207 18.54 -9.78 -0.23
C LEU A 207 17.79 -11.09 -0.49
N TYR A 208 16.84 -11.10 -1.41
CA TYR A 208 16.12 -12.30 -1.81
C TYR A 208 16.96 -13.26 -2.65
N GLU A 209 17.62 -12.78 -3.74
CA GLU A 209 18.27 -13.63 -4.72
C GLU A 209 19.66 -14.11 -4.29
N LYS A 210 20.48 -13.19 -3.75
CA LYS A 210 21.87 -13.49 -3.39
C LYS A 210 22.01 -13.99 -1.96
N HIS A 211 21.37 -13.27 -1.03
CA HIS A 211 21.55 -13.51 0.40
C HIS A 211 20.50 -14.42 1.00
N LYS A 212 19.42 -14.71 0.27
CA LYS A 212 18.29 -15.52 0.75
C LYS A 212 17.68 -15.02 2.08
N ALA A 213 17.90 -13.77 2.43
CA ALA A 213 17.56 -13.18 3.72
C ALA A 213 16.14 -12.62 3.80
N LEU A 214 15.47 -12.46 2.65
CA LEU A 214 14.07 -12.00 2.56
C LEU A 214 13.23 -12.95 1.72
N THR A 215 11.91 -12.92 1.96
CA THR A 215 10.91 -13.50 1.05
C THR A 215 10.82 -12.70 -0.24
N TYR A 216 10.08 -13.21 -1.24
CA TYR A 216 9.99 -12.59 -2.55
C TYR A 216 9.48 -11.14 -2.47
N PRO A 217 10.25 -10.14 -2.93
CA PRO A 217 9.94 -8.74 -2.67
C PRO A 217 8.88 -8.12 -3.59
N ARG A 218 8.57 -8.73 -4.74
CA ARG A 218 7.56 -8.20 -5.67
C ARG A 218 6.19 -8.76 -5.33
N THR A 219 5.68 -8.39 -4.17
CA THR A 219 4.37 -8.79 -3.67
C THR A 219 3.49 -7.58 -3.40
N ASP A 220 2.21 -7.73 -3.57
CA ASP A 220 1.16 -6.80 -3.17
C ASP A 220 0.46 -7.22 -1.86
N SER A 221 0.78 -8.42 -1.36
CA SER A 221 0.24 -8.92 -0.11
C SER A 221 0.97 -8.35 1.11
N ARG A 222 0.20 -8.03 2.14
CA ARG A 222 0.68 -7.59 3.46
C ARG A 222 0.31 -8.60 4.54
N ALA A 223 -0.05 -9.81 4.15
CA ALA A 223 -0.41 -10.93 5.01
C ALA A 223 0.48 -12.13 4.76
N LEU A 224 0.47 -13.07 5.69
CA LEU A 224 1.13 -14.37 5.60
C LEU A 224 0.07 -15.46 5.51
N PRO A 225 0.42 -16.62 4.92
CA PRO A 225 -0.41 -17.82 5.02
C PRO A 225 -0.60 -18.25 6.47
N GLU A 226 -1.74 -18.86 6.77
CA GLU A 226 -2.08 -19.28 8.15
C GLU A 226 -1.11 -20.34 8.69
N ASP A 227 -0.55 -21.17 7.83
CA ASP A 227 0.45 -22.18 8.16
C ASP A 227 1.87 -21.63 8.42
N TYR A 228 2.09 -20.31 8.24
CA TYR A 228 3.39 -19.68 8.47
C TYR A 228 3.66 -19.31 9.93
N LEU A 229 2.70 -19.46 10.83
CA LEU A 229 2.88 -19.11 12.25
C LEU A 229 4.10 -19.79 12.90
N PRO A 230 4.38 -21.10 12.69
CA PRO A 230 5.59 -21.74 13.22
C PRO A 230 6.87 -21.12 12.65
N THR A 231 6.92 -20.87 11.35
CA THR A 231 8.06 -20.23 10.67
C THR A 231 8.33 -18.83 11.23
N VAL A 232 7.29 -18.04 11.49
CA VAL A 232 7.44 -16.72 12.11
C VAL A 232 8.04 -16.83 13.51
N ARG A 233 7.62 -17.79 14.32
CA ARG A 233 8.23 -18.02 15.65
C ARG A 233 9.72 -18.35 15.54
N GLN A 234 10.08 -19.25 14.64
CA GLN A 234 11.49 -19.58 14.36
C GLN A 234 12.30 -18.35 13.88
N THR A 235 11.68 -17.50 13.04
CA THR A 235 12.30 -16.24 12.60
C THR A 235 12.57 -15.31 13.79
N PHE A 236 11.62 -15.18 14.71
CA PHE A 236 11.83 -14.40 15.94
C PHE A 236 12.89 -14.99 16.85
N GLU A 237 12.95 -16.32 16.98
CA GLU A 237 14.02 -17.02 17.72
C GLU A 237 15.40 -16.76 17.09
N MET A 238 15.51 -16.84 15.78
CA MET A 238 16.72 -16.52 15.04
C MET A 238 17.16 -15.07 15.28
N ILE A 239 16.23 -14.10 15.18
CA ILE A 239 16.52 -12.69 15.42
C ILE A 239 16.92 -12.46 16.88
N ALA A 240 16.27 -13.12 17.84
CA ALA A 240 16.55 -12.98 19.27
C ALA A 240 17.98 -13.43 19.64
N HIS A 241 18.55 -14.38 18.88
CA HIS A 241 19.91 -14.87 19.05
C HIS A 241 20.91 -14.27 18.05
N SER A 242 20.46 -13.36 17.18
CA SER A 242 21.34 -12.69 16.23
C SER A 242 22.18 -11.60 16.90
N GLY A 243 23.30 -11.23 16.27
CA GLY A 243 24.12 -10.10 16.70
C GLY A 243 23.51 -8.71 16.45
N MET A 244 22.24 -8.64 16.02
CA MET A 244 21.53 -7.40 15.73
C MET A 244 21.00 -6.75 17.03
N ALA A 245 21.85 -6.02 17.73
CA ALA A 245 21.56 -5.42 19.04
C ALA A 245 20.28 -4.55 19.07
N HIS A 246 19.89 -3.97 17.93
CA HIS A 246 18.69 -3.15 17.80
C HIS A 246 17.39 -3.93 17.57
N LEU A 247 17.46 -5.22 17.24
CA LEU A 247 16.30 -6.07 16.98
C LEU A 247 16.15 -7.21 18.00
N ALA A 248 17.26 -7.80 18.45
CA ALA A 248 17.24 -8.94 19.33
C ALA A 248 16.42 -8.75 20.62
N PRO A 249 16.50 -7.62 21.35
CA PRO A 249 15.70 -7.39 22.56
C PRO A 249 14.20 -7.36 22.28
N HIS A 250 13.79 -6.81 21.13
CA HIS A 250 12.38 -6.76 20.74
C HIS A 250 11.85 -8.16 20.39
N ALA A 251 12.65 -8.96 19.71
CA ALA A 251 12.31 -10.35 19.40
C ALA A 251 12.18 -11.20 20.68
N GLN A 252 13.11 -11.05 21.61
CA GLN A 252 13.07 -11.71 22.92
C GLN A 252 11.79 -11.32 23.70
N THR A 253 11.47 -10.03 23.75
CA THR A 253 10.25 -9.53 24.40
C THR A 253 9.00 -10.12 23.76
N ALA A 254 8.93 -10.18 22.43
CA ALA A 254 7.77 -10.72 21.73
C ALA A 254 7.57 -12.22 21.99
N LEU A 255 8.66 -12.99 22.06
CA LEU A 255 8.63 -14.41 22.40
C LEU A 255 8.19 -14.64 23.85
N ALA A 256 8.83 -13.92 24.81
CA ALA A 256 8.56 -14.07 26.23
C ALA A 256 7.11 -13.73 26.60
N ASN A 257 6.53 -12.70 25.97
CA ASN A 257 5.17 -12.25 26.24
C ASN A 257 4.09 -12.93 25.35
N GLY A 258 4.49 -13.86 24.47
CA GLY A 258 3.56 -14.55 23.58
C GLY A 258 2.81 -13.63 22.62
N TYR A 259 3.47 -12.58 22.10
CA TYR A 259 2.84 -11.62 21.17
C TYR A 259 2.60 -12.20 19.79
N ILE A 260 3.28 -13.29 19.42
CA ILE A 260 3.12 -13.95 18.13
C ILE A 260 1.89 -14.84 18.17
N LYS A 261 0.77 -14.29 17.68
CA LYS A 261 -0.55 -14.93 17.73
C LYS A 261 -1.17 -15.06 16.33
N PRO A 262 -1.98 -16.09 16.07
CA PRO A 262 -2.67 -16.27 14.78
C PRO A 262 -3.84 -15.27 14.66
N THR A 263 -3.56 -14.06 14.21
CA THR A 263 -4.57 -13.03 13.98
C THR A 263 -4.86 -12.89 12.49
N LYS A 264 -6.13 -12.75 12.10
CA LYS A 264 -6.54 -12.49 10.71
C LYS A 264 -6.02 -11.16 10.14
N ARG A 265 -5.40 -10.35 10.99
CA ARG A 265 -4.69 -9.14 10.55
C ARG A 265 -3.39 -9.48 9.84
N VAL A 266 -2.70 -10.53 10.29
CA VAL A 266 -1.37 -10.95 9.81
C VAL A 266 -1.44 -12.25 9.04
N PHE A 267 -2.17 -13.24 9.54
CA PHE A 267 -2.27 -14.59 8.96
C PHE A 267 -3.63 -14.76 8.32
N ASP A 268 -3.72 -14.63 7.00
CA ASP A 268 -5.00 -14.67 6.28
C ASP A 268 -4.77 -15.14 4.84
N ASN A 269 -5.13 -16.41 4.58
CA ASN A 269 -5.01 -17.00 3.25
C ASN A 269 -5.77 -16.24 2.16
N ALA A 270 -6.89 -15.58 2.52
CA ALA A 270 -7.68 -14.82 1.56
C ALA A 270 -6.96 -13.55 1.04
N LYS A 271 -5.97 -13.06 1.79
CA LYS A 271 -5.15 -11.89 1.44
C LYS A 271 -3.81 -12.25 0.79
N VAL A 272 -3.57 -13.53 0.59
CA VAL A 272 -2.37 -14.04 -0.10
C VAL A 272 -2.80 -14.53 -1.48
N SER A 273 -2.23 -13.93 -2.52
CA SER A 273 -2.44 -14.34 -3.91
C SER A 273 -1.34 -15.30 -4.36
N ASP A 274 -0.42 -14.83 -5.20
CA ASP A 274 0.73 -15.60 -5.67
C ASP A 274 1.90 -15.56 -4.68
N HIS A 275 2.01 -14.48 -3.94
CA HIS A 275 3.06 -14.24 -2.95
C HIS A 275 2.47 -13.63 -1.69
N PHE A 276 3.14 -13.85 -0.58
CA PHE A 276 2.80 -13.27 0.73
C PHE A 276 3.73 -12.10 1.06
N ALA A 277 3.53 -11.49 2.24
CA ALA A 277 4.26 -10.32 2.68
C ALA A 277 5.78 -10.53 2.76
N ILE A 278 6.52 -9.43 2.68
CA ILE A 278 7.97 -9.41 2.81
C ILE A 278 8.35 -9.57 4.28
N ILE A 279 9.05 -10.65 4.59
CA ILE A 279 9.60 -10.96 5.92
C ILE A 279 11.03 -11.51 5.81
N PRO A 280 11.82 -11.45 6.89
CA PRO A 280 13.09 -12.16 6.95
C PRO A 280 12.89 -13.68 6.84
N THR A 281 13.88 -14.37 6.28
CA THR A 281 13.96 -15.83 6.20
C THR A 281 14.82 -16.41 7.32
N LEU A 282 14.88 -17.72 7.42
CA LEU A 282 15.69 -18.44 8.42
C LEU A 282 17.15 -18.67 7.98
N GLN A 283 17.59 -18.04 6.88
CA GLN A 283 18.96 -18.20 6.36
C GLN A 283 19.85 -17.05 6.76
#